data_c3dfb1da457489b63434d5cb15d846da
#
_entry.id   c3dfb1da457489b63434d5cb15d846da
#
_cell.length_a   1.000
_cell.length_b   1.000
_cell.length_c   1.000
_cell.angle_alpha   90.00
_cell.angle_beta   90.00
_cell.angle_gamma   90.00
#
_symmetry.space_group_name_H-M   'P 1'
#
loop_
_entity.id
_entity.type
_entity.pdbx_description
1 polymer ?
#
loop_
_entity_poly.entity_id
_entity_poly.type
_entity_poly.pdbx_seq_one_letter_code
_entity_poly.pdbx_strand_id
1 'polypeptide(L)'
;VFNNNYNAVKEKSPVITTFDREYQWRISDTGSEAFSVRVNTLREICNVDMLIAPAAMNAGDIYKGSYTAAQLQALLMGGGVKFYTKDATGAEIKDVVRCLVEGCGRDDDPISWDTLPASSGFTMKISRDDKGDMHLEDILTDGKSVEDEKIYSFCYVDVSGHTLLERAYNYDMSKHGGVHMYKAEADIREGEKYDGYIAHTTNVAQQWIQYFADGGRLAAPEAYIQKS
;
A
#
# COMPACT_ATOMS: atom_id res chain seq x y z
N VAL A 1 7.72 -23.38 -27.93
CA VAL A 1 7.61 -22.04 -28.56
C VAL A 1 7.56 -20.95 -27.48
N PHE A 2 6.78 -21.09 -26.40
CA PHE A 2 6.68 -20.10 -25.31
C PHE A 2 8.01 -19.90 -24.57
N ASN A 3 8.74 -20.96 -24.23
CA ASN A 3 9.99 -20.88 -23.50
C ASN A 3 11.13 -20.18 -24.27
N ASN A 4 11.17 -20.31 -25.59
CA ASN A 4 12.21 -19.68 -26.41
C ASN A 4 12.00 -18.17 -26.53
N ASN A 5 10.75 -17.72 -26.62
CA ASN A 5 10.43 -16.28 -26.67
C ASN A 5 10.66 -15.62 -25.31
N TYR A 6 10.35 -16.30 -24.19
CA TYR A 6 10.60 -15.79 -22.85
C TYR A 6 12.10 -15.58 -22.60
N ASN A 7 12.93 -16.55 -22.94
CA ASN A 7 14.37 -16.46 -22.78
C ASN A 7 14.98 -15.36 -23.69
N ALA A 8 14.50 -15.22 -24.93
CA ALA A 8 14.98 -14.21 -25.85
C ALA A 8 14.62 -12.77 -25.41
N VAL A 9 13.46 -12.57 -24.75
CA VAL A 9 13.09 -11.28 -24.16
C VAL A 9 13.88 -11.01 -22.91
N LYS A 10 14.11 -12.01 -22.06
CA LYS A 10 14.91 -11.90 -20.84
C LYS A 10 16.37 -11.53 -21.14
N GLU A 11 16.96 -12.12 -22.18
CA GLU A 11 18.34 -11.81 -22.60
C GLU A 11 18.53 -10.40 -23.19
N LYS A 12 17.44 -9.78 -23.70
CA LYS A 12 17.49 -8.46 -24.34
C LYS A 12 17.06 -7.31 -23.42
N SER A 13 16.45 -7.60 -22.27
CA SER A 13 15.99 -6.55 -21.36
C SER A 13 17.11 -6.14 -20.42
N PRO A 14 17.48 -4.85 -20.37
CA PRO A 14 18.53 -4.40 -19.46
C PRO A 14 18.15 -4.65 -18.00
N VAL A 15 19.14 -5.08 -17.22
CA VAL A 15 19.00 -5.14 -15.77
C VAL A 15 18.98 -3.72 -15.22
N ILE A 16 17.96 -3.41 -14.43
CA ILE A 16 17.81 -2.10 -13.78
C ILE A 16 18.45 -2.12 -12.39
N THR A 17 18.23 -3.19 -11.61
CA THR A 17 18.76 -3.31 -10.26
C THR A 17 18.99 -4.78 -9.89
N THR A 18 19.66 -5.01 -8.77
CA THR A 18 19.86 -6.35 -8.19
C THR A 18 19.58 -6.30 -6.71
N PHE A 19 18.71 -7.19 -6.24
CA PHE A 19 18.43 -7.37 -4.82
C PHE A 19 19.35 -8.45 -4.24
N ASP A 20 19.94 -8.17 -3.10
CA ASP A 20 20.96 -9.00 -2.46
C ASP A 20 20.39 -10.09 -1.56
N ARG A 21 19.11 -10.00 -1.20
CA ARG A 21 18.39 -10.99 -0.39
C ARG A 21 16.97 -11.20 -0.89
N GLU A 22 16.32 -12.22 -0.33
CA GLU A 22 14.90 -12.53 -0.50
C GLU A 22 14.08 -11.89 0.62
N TYR A 23 12.83 -11.49 0.29
CA TYR A 23 11.83 -11.01 1.24
C TYR A 23 10.55 -11.82 1.03
N GLN A 24 10.03 -12.40 2.12
CA GLN A 24 8.87 -13.28 2.07
C GLN A 24 7.56 -12.51 2.17
N TRP A 25 6.57 -12.90 1.36
CA TRP A 25 5.23 -12.31 1.39
C TRP A 25 4.38 -12.78 2.57
N ARG A 26 4.75 -13.93 3.16
CA ARG A 26 4.00 -14.55 4.25
C ARG A 26 3.81 -13.60 5.42
N ILE A 27 2.55 -13.46 5.88
CA ILE A 27 2.22 -12.62 7.02
C ILE A 27 2.63 -13.29 8.32
N SER A 28 3.32 -12.53 9.15
CA SER A 28 3.68 -12.83 10.53
C SER A 28 2.84 -11.97 11.49
N ASP A 29 3.17 -12.03 12.79
CA ASP A 29 2.53 -11.17 13.80
C ASP A 29 2.82 -9.68 13.62
N THR A 30 3.80 -9.32 12.84
CA THR A 30 4.20 -7.94 12.56
C THR A 30 3.90 -7.48 11.13
N GLY A 31 3.29 -8.35 10.33
CA GLY A 31 2.99 -8.12 8.92
C GLY A 31 3.83 -8.96 7.97
N SER A 32 3.79 -8.66 6.69
CA SER A 32 4.56 -9.29 5.62
C SER A 32 5.84 -8.52 5.34
N GLU A 33 6.99 -9.19 5.35
CA GLU A 33 8.28 -8.56 5.06
C GLU A 33 8.33 -7.98 3.64
N ALA A 34 7.91 -8.76 2.64
CA ALA A 34 7.90 -8.30 1.25
C ALA A 34 6.94 -7.15 1.01
N PHE A 35 5.80 -7.12 1.71
CA PHE A 35 4.85 -6.03 1.61
C PHE A 35 5.37 -4.78 2.30
N SER A 36 5.93 -4.91 3.51
CA SER A 36 6.57 -3.82 4.23
C SER A 36 7.65 -3.13 3.39
N VAL A 37 8.55 -3.89 2.80
CA VAL A 37 9.61 -3.36 1.93
C VAL A 37 9.04 -2.57 0.74
N ARG A 38 7.96 -3.06 0.10
CA ARG A 38 7.29 -2.34 -0.99
C ARG A 38 6.72 -1.01 -0.53
N VAL A 39 5.93 -1.03 0.55
CA VAL A 39 5.26 0.19 1.03
C VAL A 39 6.24 1.21 1.60
N ASN A 40 7.31 0.75 2.25
CA ASN A 40 8.36 1.65 2.74
C ASN A 40 9.12 2.31 1.58
N THR A 41 9.44 1.54 0.53
CA THR A 41 10.07 2.10 -0.67
C THR A 41 9.13 3.07 -1.39
N LEU A 42 7.82 2.76 -1.47
CA LEU A 42 6.84 3.67 -2.05
C LEU A 42 6.69 4.97 -1.24
N ARG A 43 6.73 4.90 0.09
CA ARG A 43 6.71 6.08 0.94
C ARG A 43 7.92 6.99 0.68
N GLU A 44 9.11 6.42 0.49
CA GLU A 44 10.31 7.18 0.10
C GLU A 44 10.13 7.86 -1.27
N ILE A 45 9.60 7.12 -2.27
CA ILE A 45 9.35 7.66 -3.61
C ILE A 45 8.33 8.81 -3.56
N CYS A 46 7.26 8.66 -2.77
CA CYS A 46 6.24 9.71 -2.60
C CYS A 46 6.71 10.87 -1.72
N ASN A 47 7.79 10.68 -0.96
CA ASN A 47 8.31 11.67 0.00
C ASN A 47 7.23 12.16 0.97
N VAL A 48 6.51 11.25 1.61
CA VAL A 48 5.46 11.54 2.59
C VAL A 48 5.81 10.98 3.97
N ASP A 49 5.19 11.54 5.03
CA ASP A 49 5.37 11.07 6.40
C ASP A 49 4.76 9.68 6.60
N MET A 50 3.57 9.46 6.02
CA MET A 50 2.76 8.28 6.23
C MET A 50 2.17 7.76 4.91
N LEU A 51 2.18 6.45 4.73
CA LEU A 51 1.60 5.79 3.57
C LEU A 51 0.82 4.55 4.00
N ILE A 52 -0.33 4.30 3.35
CA ILE A 52 -1.09 3.06 3.47
C ILE A 52 -1.39 2.48 2.09
N ALA A 53 -1.27 1.16 1.97
CA ALA A 53 -1.50 0.43 0.74
C ALA A 53 -2.38 -0.80 0.97
N PRO A 54 -3.28 -1.13 0.03
CA PRO A 54 -4.18 -2.27 0.16
C PRO A 54 -3.43 -3.60 0.05
N ALA A 55 -3.93 -4.64 0.71
CA ALA A 55 -3.37 -6.00 0.69
C ALA A 55 -3.22 -6.56 -0.74
N ALA A 56 -4.06 -6.12 -1.68
CA ALA A 56 -3.97 -6.48 -3.08
C ALA A 56 -2.59 -6.15 -3.71
N MET A 57 -1.82 -5.23 -3.11
CA MET A 57 -0.44 -4.95 -3.53
C MET A 57 0.58 -5.96 -3.03
N ASN A 58 0.19 -6.91 -2.19
CA ASN A 58 1.10 -7.96 -1.73
C ASN A 58 1.26 -9.04 -2.81
N ALA A 59 2.03 -8.73 -3.85
CA ALA A 59 2.19 -9.54 -5.06
C ALA A 59 3.17 -10.73 -4.91
N GLY A 60 3.31 -11.29 -3.71
CA GLY A 60 4.21 -12.41 -3.45
C GLY A 60 5.63 -12.00 -3.03
N ASP A 61 6.53 -12.97 -3.04
CA ASP A 61 7.92 -12.80 -2.61
C ASP A 61 8.70 -11.85 -3.52
N ILE A 62 9.67 -11.18 -2.94
CA ILE A 62 10.72 -10.49 -3.68
C ILE A 62 11.96 -11.38 -3.62
N TYR A 63 12.33 -11.97 -4.73
CA TYR A 63 13.48 -12.89 -4.77
C TYR A 63 14.81 -12.13 -4.88
N LYS A 64 15.86 -12.73 -4.34
CA LYS A 64 17.23 -12.31 -4.61
C LYS A 64 17.55 -12.46 -6.10
N GLY A 65 18.20 -11.46 -6.69
CA GLY A 65 18.64 -11.52 -8.09
C GLY A 65 18.48 -10.21 -8.85
N SER A 66 18.75 -10.28 -10.14
CA SER A 66 18.67 -9.13 -11.04
C SER A 66 17.27 -8.91 -11.57
N TYR A 67 16.86 -7.66 -11.65
CA TYR A 67 15.52 -7.25 -12.06
C TYR A 67 15.56 -6.34 -13.27
N THR A 68 14.75 -6.66 -14.27
CA THR A 68 14.43 -5.81 -15.41
C THR A 68 13.27 -4.89 -15.09
N ALA A 69 12.99 -3.89 -15.93
CA ALA A 69 11.84 -3.00 -15.78
C ALA A 69 10.50 -3.77 -15.66
N ALA A 70 10.30 -4.79 -16.50
CA ALA A 70 9.07 -5.59 -16.47
C ALA A 70 8.92 -6.39 -15.15
N GLN A 71 10.02 -6.90 -14.61
CA GLN A 71 9.99 -7.61 -13.32
C GLN A 71 9.75 -6.64 -12.14
N LEU A 72 10.35 -5.45 -12.18
CA LEU A 72 10.07 -4.40 -11.19
C LEU A 72 8.60 -3.96 -11.23
N GLN A 73 8.04 -3.78 -12.42
CA GLN A 73 6.62 -3.46 -12.59
C GLN A 73 5.72 -4.57 -12.01
N ALA A 74 6.09 -5.82 -12.21
CA ALA A 74 5.33 -6.96 -11.67
C ALA A 74 5.28 -6.98 -10.14
N LEU A 75 6.28 -6.43 -9.45
CA LEU A 75 6.27 -6.29 -7.98
C LEU A 75 5.19 -5.32 -7.47
N LEU A 76 4.62 -4.49 -8.34
CA LEU A 76 3.52 -3.56 -8.05
C LEU A 76 2.19 -3.98 -8.70
N MET A 77 1.95 -5.28 -8.92
CA MET A 77 0.73 -5.78 -9.55
C MET A 77 0.46 -5.24 -10.97
N GLY A 78 1.53 -4.98 -11.73
CA GLY A 78 1.40 -4.75 -13.17
C GLY A 78 1.01 -3.33 -13.62
N GLY A 79 0.93 -2.35 -12.75
CA GLY A 79 0.88 -0.94 -13.16
C GLY A 79 -0.47 -0.23 -13.06
N GLY A 80 -1.48 -0.86 -12.50
CA GLY A 80 -2.76 -0.19 -12.19
C GLY A 80 -2.76 0.55 -10.84
N VAL A 81 -1.59 0.94 -10.34
CA VAL A 81 -1.43 1.58 -9.02
C VAL A 81 -1.48 3.08 -9.18
N LYS A 82 -2.26 3.74 -8.32
CA LYS A 82 -2.39 5.20 -8.24
C LYS A 82 -2.07 5.67 -6.83
N PHE A 83 -1.59 6.89 -6.72
CA PHE A 83 -1.36 7.56 -5.44
C PHE A 83 -2.34 8.70 -5.24
N TYR A 84 -2.76 8.87 -4.00
CA TYR A 84 -3.56 9.99 -3.55
C TYR A 84 -2.86 10.61 -2.34
N THR A 85 -2.40 11.85 -2.48
CA THR A 85 -1.67 12.55 -1.42
C THR A 85 -2.49 13.68 -0.83
N LYS A 86 -2.37 13.89 0.48
CA LYS A 86 -3.03 14.96 1.23
C LYS A 86 -2.19 15.31 2.46
N ASP A 87 -2.18 16.58 2.82
CA ASP A 87 -1.86 16.99 4.18
C ASP A 87 -3.08 16.74 5.05
N ALA A 88 -2.98 15.76 5.96
CA ALA A 88 -4.10 15.29 6.78
C ALA A 88 -3.74 15.35 8.27
N THR A 89 -4.73 15.62 9.09
CA THR A 89 -4.58 15.51 10.54
C THR A 89 -4.46 14.05 10.97
N GLY A 90 -3.86 13.80 12.14
CA GLY A 90 -3.77 12.44 12.67
C GLY A 90 -5.14 11.80 12.87
N ALA A 91 -6.15 12.60 13.25
CA ALA A 91 -7.53 12.13 13.37
C ALA A 91 -8.09 11.65 12.01
N GLU A 92 -7.92 12.44 10.94
CA GLU A 92 -8.35 12.04 9.58
C GLU A 92 -7.65 10.76 9.12
N ILE A 93 -6.35 10.61 9.40
CA ILE A 93 -5.59 9.40 9.04
C ILE A 93 -6.10 8.19 9.83
N LYS A 94 -6.35 8.33 11.13
CA LYS A 94 -6.94 7.26 11.97
C LYS A 94 -8.29 6.81 11.41
N ASP A 95 -9.13 7.72 10.95
CA ASP A 95 -10.43 7.38 10.36
C ASP A 95 -10.29 6.61 9.04
N VAL A 96 -9.40 7.02 8.15
CA VAL A 96 -9.10 6.28 6.91
C VAL A 96 -8.58 4.87 7.23
N VAL A 97 -7.61 4.76 8.13
CA VAL A 97 -7.03 3.46 8.52
C VAL A 97 -8.07 2.57 9.17
N ARG A 98 -8.94 3.12 10.05
CA ARG A 98 -10.05 2.39 10.67
C ARG A 98 -10.99 1.82 9.63
N CYS A 99 -11.40 2.61 8.65
CA CYS A 99 -12.25 2.15 7.55
C CYS A 99 -11.60 1.00 6.78
N LEU A 100 -10.30 1.07 6.53
CA LEU A 100 -9.56 0.01 5.83
C LEU A 100 -9.41 -1.26 6.66
N VAL A 101 -9.19 -1.15 7.96
CA VAL A 101 -9.03 -2.29 8.87
C VAL A 101 -10.39 -2.93 9.18
N GLU A 102 -11.39 -2.14 9.58
CA GLU A 102 -12.70 -2.64 10.04
C GLU A 102 -13.66 -2.90 8.88
N GLY A 103 -13.48 -2.22 7.74
CA GLY A 103 -14.28 -2.42 6.52
C GLY A 103 -13.80 -3.55 5.63
N CYS A 104 -12.58 -4.02 5.80
CA CYS A 104 -12.06 -5.16 5.05
C CYS A 104 -12.73 -6.47 5.51
N GLY A 105 -13.58 -7.09 4.70
CA GLY A 105 -14.08 -8.44 4.92
C GLY A 105 -15.55 -8.58 5.33
N ARG A 106 -16.40 -7.65 4.93
CA ARG A 106 -17.83 -7.69 5.31
C ARG A 106 -18.75 -8.51 4.44
N ASP A 107 -18.34 -8.92 3.30
CA ASP A 107 -19.17 -9.76 2.43
C ASP A 107 -18.86 -11.23 2.68
N ASP A 108 -19.46 -11.80 3.73
CA ASP A 108 -19.51 -13.25 4.06
C ASP A 108 -18.16 -13.98 4.19
N ASP A 109 -17.03 -13.30 4.06
CA ASP A 109 -15.71 -13.90 4.15
C ASP A 109 -14.99 -13.37 5.40
N PRO A 110 -14.57 -14.22 6.34
CA PRO A 110 -13.89 -13.75 7.55
C PRO A 110 -12.59 -13.07 7.15
N ILE A 111 -12.38 -11.84 7.66
CA ILE A 111 -11.13 -11.11 7.49
C ILE A 111 -9.99 -12.00 7.99
N SER A 112 -9.09 -12.35 7.08
CA SER A 112 -7.82 -12.91 7.48
C SER A 112 -6.80 -11.79 7.68
N TRP A 113 -5.78 -12.05 8.49
CA TRP A 113 -4.65 -11.12 8.61
C TRP A 113 -4.01 -10.80 7.25
N ASP A 114 -4.21 -11.68 6.26
CA ASP A 114 -3.70 -11.55 4.89
C ASP A 114 -4.41 -10.46 4.08
N THR A 115 -5.59 -10.01 4.52
CA THR A 115 -6.37 -8.97 3.84
C THR A 115 -6.19 -7.59 4.44
N LEU A 116 -5.40 -7.47 5.52
CA LEU A 116 -5.08 -6.17 6.10
C LEU A 116 -4.20 -5.33 5.18
N PRO A 117 -4.43 -4.00 5.15
CA PRO A 117 -3.53 -3.08 4.47
C PRO A 117 -2.14 -3.11 5.12
N ALA A 118 -1.12 -2.67 4.39
CA ALA A 118 0.18 -2.37 4.97
C ALA A 118 0.39 -0.87 5.08
N SER A 119 1.01 -0.45 6.15
CA SER A 119 1.38 0.94 6.40
C SER A 119 2.89 1.14 6.39
N SER A 120 3.30 2.36 6.15
CA SER A 120 4.68 2.84 6.28
C SER A 120 4.69 4.21 6.93
N GLY A 121 5.65 4.44 7.84
CA GLY A 121 5.71 5.63 8.68
C GLY A 121 4.83 5.56 9.93
N PHE A 122 4.05 4.49 10.08
CA PHE A 122 3.28 4.19 11.30
C PHE A 122 2.98 2.70 11.41
N THR A 123 2.65 2.26 12.62
CA THR A 123 2.22 0.88 12.94
C THR A 123 0.75 0.90 13.34
N MET A 124 -0.03 -0.03 12.80
CA MET A 124 -1.44 -0.22 13.17
C MET A 124 -1.53 -1.13 14.39
N LYS A 125 -2.12 -0.64 15.47
CA LYS A 125 -2.46 -1.46 16.63
C LYS A 125 -3.86 -2.04 16.44
N ILE A 126 -3.95 -3.37 16.32
CA ILE A 126 -5.17 -4.08 15.89
C ILE A 126 -5.50 -5.17 16.89
N SER A 127 -6.77 -5.23 17.28
CA SER A 127 -7.35 -6.34 18.01
C SER A 127 -8.33 -7.14 17.14
N ARG A 128 -8.68 -8.32 17.61
CA ARG A 128 -9.70 -9.16 17.00
C ARG A 128 -10.66 -9.62 18.10
N ASP A 129 -11.95 -9.41 17.90
CA ASP A 129 -12.97 -9.82 18.85
C ASP A 129 -13.31 -11.31 18.76
N ASP A 130 -14.18 -11.79 19.66
CA ASP A 130 -14.63 -13.19 19.72
C ASP A 130 -15.41 -13.62 18.47
N LYS A 131 -15.93 -12.69 17.68
CA LYS A 131 -16.63 -12.95 16.41
C LYS A 131 -15.67 -13.01 15.23
N GLY A 132 -14.44 -12.62 15.45
CA GLY A 132 -13.39 -12.55 14.43
C GLY A 132 -13.28 -11.21 13.73
N ASP A 133 -14.06 -10.20 14.14
CA ASP A 133 -13.99 -8.85 13.56
C ASP A 133 -12.71 -8.13 13.99
N MET A 134 -12.10 -7.42 13.04
CA MET A 134 -10.90 -6.64 13.28
C MET A 134 -11.27 -5.23 13.74
N HIS A 135 -10.52 -4.72 14.71
CA HIS A 135 -10.69 -3.38 15.26
C HIS A 135 -9.36 -2.65 15.26
N LEU A 136 -9.36 -1.43 14.73
CA LEU A 136 -8.23 -0.51 14.87
C LEU A 136 -8.30 0.14 16.24
N GLU A 137 -7.36 -0.20 17.10
CA GLU A 137 -7.22 0.42 18.43
C GLU A 137 -6.52 1.77 18.36
N ASP A 138 -5.44 1.85 17.59
CA ASP A 138 -4.65 3.07 17.41
C ASP A 138 -3.70 2.95 16.21
N ILE A 139 -3.12 4.07 15.82
CA ILE A 139 -1.94 4.12 14.95
C ILE A 139 -0.77 4.77 15.70
N LEU A 140 0.40 4.16 15.56
CA LEU A 140 1.58 4.52 16.37
C LEU A 140 2.72 4.97 15.47
N THR A 141 3.37 6.06 15.84
CA THR A 141 4.67 6.49 15.29
C THR A 141 5.70 6.44 16.40
N ASP A 142 6.80 5.73 16.19
CA ASP A 142 7.82 5.51 17.22
C ASP A 142 7.24 4.99 18.56
N GLY A 143 6.23 4.11 18.47
CA GLY A 143 5.57 3.50 19.62
C GLY A 143 4.63 4.42 20.41
N LYS A 144 4.38 5.64 19.93
CA LYS A 144 3.45 6.59 20.51
C LYS A 144 2.24 6.80 19.63
N SER A 145 1.08 7.02 20.23
CA SER A 145 -0.14 7.37 19.51
C SER A 145 0.09 8.60 18.64
N VAL A 146 -0.40 8.52 17.40
CA VAL A 146 -0.40 9.68 16.49
C VAL A 146 -1.30 10.77 17.05
N GLU A 147 -0.77 12.00 17.09
CA GLU A 147 -1.47 13.16 17.62
C GLU A 147 -2.59 13.61 16.66
N ASP A 148 -3.82 13.69 17.17
CA ASP A 148 -5.01 13.92 16.36
C ASP A 148 -4.98 15.27 15.59
N GLU A 149 -4.46 16.32 16.22
CA GLU A 149 -4.43 17.67 15.64
C GLU A 149 -3.18 17.94 14.79
N LYS A 150 -2.18 17.05 14.83
CA LYS A 150 -0.95 17.23 14.07
C LYS A 150 -1.18 16.89 12.61
N ILE A 151 -0.63 17.71 11.73
CA ILE A 151 -0.68 17.50 10.28
C ILE A 151 0.51 16.66 9.83
N TYR A 152 0.21 15.68 8.99
CA TYR A 152 1.17 14.79 8.33
C TYR A 152 0.93 14.79 6.84
N SER A 153 1.98 14.70 6.05
CA SER A 153 1.84 14.37 4.64
C SER A 153 1.48 12.87 4.53
N PHE A 154 0.30 12.61 3.96
CA PHE A 154 -0.29 11.28 3.90
C PHE A 154 -0.50 10.83 2.46
N CYS A 155 -0.16 9.59 2.16
CA CYS A 155 -0.42 8.94 0.89
C CYS A 155 -1.28 7.70 1.06
N TYR A 156 -2.37 7.66 0.33
CA TYR A 156 -3.15 6.45 0.10
C TYR A 156 -2.80 5.87 -1.27
N VAL A 157 -2.52 4.57 -1.29
CA VAL A 157 -2.25 3.85 -2.54
C VAL A 157 -3.48 3.07 -2.95
N ASP A 158 -3.90 3.21 -4.19
CA ASP A 158 -5.02 2.48 -4.77
C ASP A 158 -4.56 1.57 -5.90
N VAL A 159 -5.25 0.44 -6.05
CA VAL A 159 -5.02 -0.53 -7.13
C VAL A 159 -6.26 -0.53 -8.00
N SER A 160 -6.09 -0.25 -9.29
CA SER A 160 -7.19 -0.10 -10.24
C SER A 160 -8.16 -1.29 -10.25
N GLY A 161 -9.44 -0.95 -10.27
CA GLY A 161 -10.54 -1.87 -10.50
C GLY A 161 -11.27 -2.38 -9.27
N HIS A 162 -10.72 -2.26 -8.06
CA HIS A 162 -11.41 -2.58 -6.82
C HIS A 162 -10.78 -1.78 -5.67
N THR A 163 -11.28 -0.60 -5.48
CA THR A 163 -10.83 0.18 -4.36
C THR A 163 -11.25 -0.50 -3.07
N LEU A 164 -10.30 -0.85 -2.21
CA LEU A 164 -10.60 -1.27 -0.85
C LEU A 164 -11.43 -0.22 -0.13
N LEU A 165 -11.23 1.06 -0.45
CA LEU A 165 -12.09 2.14 -0.04
C LEU A 165 -13.52 1.94 -0.54
N GLU A 166 -13.78 1.48 -1.77
CA GLU A 166 -15.13 1.20 -2.23
C GLU A 166 -15.83 0.12 -1.37
N ARG A 167 -15.10 -0.91 -0.98
CA ARG A 167 -15.62 -1.91 -0.02
C ARG A 167 -15.78 -1.33 1.38
N ALA A 168 -14.84 -0.54 1.85
CA ALA A 168 -14.92 0.19 3.10
C ALA A 168 -16.03 1.25 3.06
N TYR A 169 -16.36 1.85 1.91
CA TYR A 169 -17.43 2.83 1.73
C TYR A 169 -18.84 2.25 1.79
N ASN A 170 -19.03 1.01 1.36
CA ASN A 170 -20.27 0.30 1.62
C ASN A 170 -20.45 0.02 3.12
N TYR A 171 -19.40 0.16 3.90
CA TYR A 171 -19.41 0.26 5.35
C TYR A 171 -19.71 1.69 5.75
N ASP A 172 -20.92 1.95 6.12
CA ASP A 172 -21.55 3.17 6.63
C ASP A 172 -20.56 4.33 6.98
N MET A 173 -20.01 4.94 5.96
CA MET A 173 -19.10 6.08 6.08
C MET A 173 -19.78 7.29 6.70
N SER A 174 -21.12 7.31 6.74
CA SER A 174 -21.88 8.32 7.47
C SER A 174 -21.56 8.34 8.96
N LYS A 175 -21.06 7.23 9.51
CA LYS A 175 -20.64 7.11 10.92
C LYS A 175 -19.24 7.63 11.22
N HIS A 176 -18.40 7.71 10.21
CA HIS A 176 -16.96 7.97 10.41
C HIS A 176 -16.46 9.26 9.76
N GLY A 177 -17.34 10.10 9.21
CA GLY A 177 -16.94 11.36 8.56
C GLY A 177 -16.02 11.17 7.34
N GLY A 178 -16.09 10.00 6.73
CA GLY A 178 -15.04 9.53 5.84
C GLY A 178 -14.95 10.21 4.50
N VAL A 179 -13.81 10.03 3.91
CA VAL A 179 -13.36 10.54 2.62
C VAL A 179 -14.08 9.81 1.49
N HIS A 180 -14.91 10.50 0.72
CA HIS A 180 -15.53 9.94 -0.47
C HIS A 180 -14.53 9.93 -1.65
N MET A 181 -13.75 8.87 -1.78
CA MET A 181 -12.81 8.71 -2.92
C MET A 181 -13.44 7.99 -4.13
N TYR A 182 -14.78 8.01 -4.23
CA TYR A 182 -15.47 7.35 -5.31
C TYR A 182 -15.67 8.26 -6.51
N LYS A 183 -14.78 8.14 -7.48
CA LYS A 183 -14.98 8.62 -8.84
C LYS A 183 -14.59 7.47 -9.76
N ALA A 184 -15.38 7.24 -10.83
CA ALA A 184 -15.02 6.21 -11.80
C ALA A 184 -13.58 6.43 -12.27
N GLU A 185 -12.77 5.38 -12.23
CA GLU A 185 -11.32 5.45 -12.46
C GLU A 185 -10.94 6.16 -13.78
N ALA A 186 -11.78 6.00 -14.81
CA ALA A 186 -11.61 6.66 -16.11
C ALA A 186 -11.70 8.20 -16.05
N ASP A 187 -12.27 8.75 -14.97
CA ASP A 187 -12.55 10.17 -14.86
C ASP A 187 -11.53 10.93 -14.00
N ILE A 188 -10.58 10.22 -13.35
CA ILE A 188 -9.57 10.84 -12.49
C ILE A 188 -8.35 11.25 -13.32
N ARG A 189 -8.00 12.54 -13.26
CA ARG A 189 -6.86 13.12 -13.98
C ARG A 189 -5.70 13.40 -13.04
N GLU A 190 -4.49 13.35 -13.61
CA GLU A 190 -3.27 13.77 -12.89
C GLU A 190 -3.42 15.17 -12.31
N GLY A 191 -3.09 15.31 -11.01
CA GLY A 191 -3.18 16.57 -10.27
C GLY A 191 -4.60 17.01 -9.90
N GLU A 192 -5.64 16.24 -10.25
CA GLU A 192 -7.01 16.54 -9.86
C GLU A 192 -7.18 16.44 -8.35
N LYS A 193 -7.84 17.45 -7.77
CA LYS A 193 -8.20 17.40 -6.35
C LYS A 193 -9.51 16.65 -6.18
N TYR A 194 -9.49 15.64 -5.35
CA TYR A 194 -10.64 14.85 -5.01
C TYR A 194 -10.72 14.67 -3.49
N ASP A 195 -11.75 15.22 -2.87
CA ASP A 195 -11.96 15.18 -1.42
C ASP A 195 -10.72 15.59 -0.58
N GLY A 196 -10.04 16.63 -1.03
CA GLY A 196 -8.81 17.13 -0.43
C GLY A 196 -7.55 16.42 -0.85
N TYR A 197 -7.64 15.25 -1.50
CA TYR A 197 -6.50 14.55 -2.04
C TYR A 197 -6.10 15.06 -3.43
N ILE A 198 -4.81 14.97 -3.73
CA ILE A 198 -4.26 15.17 -5.07
C ILE A 198 -4.04 13.79 -5.69
N ALA A 199 -4.68 13.53 -6.82
CA ALA A 199 -4.54 12.29 -7.55
C ALA A 199 -3.25 12.30 -8.39
N HIS A 200 -2.45 11.24 -8.25
CA HIS A 200 -1.28 10.97 -9.08
C HIS A 200 -1.56 9.72 -9.90
N THR A 201 -2.05 9.95 -11.12
CA THR A 201 -2.41 8.90 -12.08
C THR A 201 -1.26 8.57 -13.02
N THR A 202 -0.23 9.41 -13.06
CA THR A 202 0.99 9.13 -13.81
C THR A 202 1.66 7.91 -13.19
N ASN A 203 2.01 7.04 -14.06
CA ASN A 203 2.48 5.69 -13.91
C ASN A 203 3.43 5.51 -12.70
N VAL A 204 2.86 5.15 -11.56
CA VAL A 204 3.61 4.79 -10.34
C VAL A 204 4.67 3.75 -10.64
N ALA A 205 4.39 2.81 -11.55
CA ALA A 205 5.35 1.82 -11.98
C ALA A 205 6.55 2.45 -12.70
N GLN A 206 6.38 3.56 -13.41
CA GLN A 206 7.51 4.29 -14.01
C GLN A 206 8.36 4.98 -12.93
N GLN A 207 7.73 5.61 -11.94
CA GLN A 207 8.46 6.22 -10.82
C GLN A 207 9.22 5.16 -10.01
N TRP A 208 8.61 4.00 -9.78
CA TRP A 208 9.24 2.86 -9.14
C TRP A 208 10.45 2.34 -9.93
N ILE A 209 10.32 2.15 -11.24
CA ILE A 209 11.40 1.72 -12.11
C ILE A 209 12.52 2.78 -12.14
N GLN A 210 12.14 4.06 -12.27
CA GLN A 210 13.09 5.16 -12.31
C GLN A 210 13.88 5.29 -11.00
N TYR A 211 13.21 5.14 -9.85
CA TYR A 211 13.88 5.14 -8.55
C TYR A 211 15.04 4.13 -8.49
N PHE A 212 14.84 2.91 -8.97
CA PHE A 212 15.90 1.91 -9.00
C PHE A 212 16.94 2.18 -10.10
N ALA A 213 16.55 2.73 -11.24
CA ALA A 213 17.46 3.12 -12.30
C ALA A 213 18.43 4.23 -11.84
N ASP A 214 17.96 5.10 -10.95
CA ASP A 214 18.74 6.17 -10.34
C ASP A 214 19.61 5.69 -9.14
N GLY A 215 19.64 4.38 -8.90
CA GLY A 215 20.45 3.78 -7.82
C GLY A 215 19.73 3.64 -6.48
N GLY A 216 18.43 3.84 -6.45
CA GLY A 216 17.59 3.59 -5.28
C GLY A 216 17.64 2.12 -4.86
N ARG A 217 17.29 1.84 -3.61
CA ARG A 217 17.29 0.51 -3.01
C ARG A 217 15.96 0.23 -2.36
N LEU A 218 15.64 -1.05 -2.19
CA LEU A 218 14.51 -1.42 -1.35
C LEU A 218 14.76 -0.93 0.08
N ALA A 219 13.75 -0.27 0.63
CA ALA A 219 13.78 0.16 2.02
C ALA A 219 13.83 -1.05 2.97
N ALA A 220 14.28 -0.85 4.20
CA ALA A 220 14.26 -1.90 5.20
C ALA A 220 12.82 -2.33 5.52
N PRO A 221 12.58 -3.63 5.82
CA PRO A 221 11.29 -4.05 6.32
C PRO A 221 11.06 -3.53 7.73
N GLU A 222 9.85 -3.06 8.00
CA GLU A 222 9.41 -2.58 9.31
C GLU A 222 8.12 -3.30 9.71
N ALA A 223 7.90 -3.43 11.02
CA ALA A 223 6.63 -3.92 11.54
C ALA A 223 5.53 -2.89 11.29
N TYR A 224 4.43 -3.27 10.63
CA TYR A 224 3.30 -2.39 10.41
C TYR A 224 2.02 -2.86 11.12
N ILE A 225 2.08 -4.01 11.80
CA ILE A 225 1.01 -4.55 12.64
C ILE A 225 1.55 -4.76 14.06
N GLN A 226 0.77 -4.33 15.04
CA GLN A 226 0.92 -4.69 16.45
C GLN A 226 -0.41 -5.30 16.90
N LYS A 227 -0.39 -6.59 17.23
CA LYS A 227 -1.55 -7.27 17.81
C LYS A 227 -1.68 -6.91 19.28
N SER A 228 -2.89 -6.59 19.72
CA SER A 228 -3.23 -6.34 21.12
C SER A 228 -3.99 -7.53 21.72
#